data_6255cf84813d06f61f11596cc666f2f6
#
_entry.id   6255cf84813d06f61f11596cc666f2f6
#
_cell.length_a   1.000
_cell.length_b   1.000
_cell.length_c   1.000
_cell.angle_alpha   90.00
_cell.angle_beta   90.00
_cell.angle_gamma   90.00
#
_symmetry.space_group_name_H-M   'P 1'
#
loop_
_entity.id
_entity.type
_entity.pdbx_description
1 polymer ?
#
loop_
_entity_poly.entity_id
_entity_poly.type
_entity_poly.pdbx_seq_one_letter_code
_entity_poly.pdbx_strand_id
1 'polypeptide(L)'
;RRQRQMCIRDSHLSELPLQGNGQIIMRDAANGSVIYKTSFSSLFQEWLETDEAKAVTKGFENTFLLPYPLRPAEIEITLLDPRRNVRASMKHTVSPDDILIHQKGTAHITPHKYLLQSGNTAKCIDVAILAEGYTPEEMPVFYEDAAIACESLFAHEPFRSMKKHFNIVAVASPSEDSGVSVPRLGEWKRTAFSSHFSTFYSDRYLTTSRVKSIHDALAGIPYEHIIILANTEEYGGGGIYNSYTCLLYTSPSP
;
A
#
# COMPACT_ATOMS: atom_id res chain seq x y z
N ARG A 1 -13.83 -14.05 5.79
CA ARG A 1 -14.55 -12.77 5.92
C ARG A 1 -14.02 -11.84 4.85
N ARG A 2 -14.92 -11.25 4.06
CA ARG A 2 -14.62 -10.37 2.93
C ARG A 2 -13.80 -9.19 3.41
N GLN A 3 -12.53 -9.09 3.03
CA GLN A 3 -11.86 -7.82 2.89
C GLN A 3 -12.63 -7.10 1.79
N ARG A 4 -13.42 -6.11 2.14
CA ARG A 4 -14.26 -5.40 1.17
C ARG A 4 -13.37 -4.47 0.37
N GLN A 5 -13.53 -4.55 -0.90
CA GLN A 5 -12.92 -3.67 -1.88
C GLN A 5 -13.57 -2.31 -1.90
N MET A 6 -12.77 -1.37 -2.38
CA MET A 6 -13.05 0.01 -2.72
C MET A 6 -14.51 0.28 -3.06
N CYS A 7 -15.16 1.10 -2.25
CA CYS A 7 -16.57 1.48 -2.40
C CYS A 7 -16.94 2.10 -3.74
N ILE A 8 -16.00 2.81 -4.36
CA ILE A 8 -16.20 3.45 -5.66
C ILE A 8 -16.18 2.44 -6.81
N ARG A 9 -15.67 1.22 -6.57
CA ARG A 9 -15.50 0.16 -7.56
C ARG A 9 -16.49 -1.00 -7.47
N ASP A 10 -17.28 -1.09 -6.41
CA ASP A 10 -18.17 -2.26 -6.20
C ASP A 10 -19.16 -2.50 -7.33
N SER A 11 -19.51 -1.47 -8.09
CA SER A 11 -20.41 -1.56 -9.25
C SER A 11 -19.70 -1.78 -10.61
N HIS A 12 -18.36 -1.57 -10.67
CA HIS A 12 -17.59 -1.60 -11.92
C HIS A 12 -16.33 -2.48 -11.81
N LEU A 13 -16.42 -3.63 -11.16
CA LEU A 13 -15.29 -4.53 -10.87
C LEU A 13 -14.57 -5.05 -12.14
N SER A 14 -15.24 -5.05 -13.27
CA SER A 14 -14.68 -5.50 -14.55
C SER A 14 -14.10 -4.38 -15.41
N GLU A 15 -14.15 -3.12 -14.94
CA GLU A 15 -13.64 -1.96 -15.67
C GLU A 15 -12.27 -1.52 -15.17
N LEU A 16 -11.46 -0.92 -16.06
CA LEU A 16 -10.16 -0.33 -15.71
C LEU A 16 -10.31 1.19 -15.62
N PRO A 17 -10.38 1.78 -14.42
CA PRO A 17 -10.51 3.23 -14.26
C PRO A 17 -9.21 3.97 -14.59
N LEU A 18 -8.06 3.36 -14.31
CA LEU A 18 -6.73 3.89 -14.59
C LEU A 18 -5.89 2.80 -15.30
N GLN A 19 -4.96 3.22 -16.14
CA GLN A 19 -4.10 2.31 -16.87
C GLN A 19 -2.65 2.48 -16.41
N GLY A 20 -2.20 1.54 -15.56
CA GLY A 20 -0.79 1.39 -15.19
C GLY A 20 0.00 0.52 -16.17
N ASN A 21 1.24 0.19 -15.82
CA ASN A 21 2.14 -0.66 -16.62
C ASN A 21 1.83 -2.14 -16.48
N GLY A 22 1.07 -2.50 -15.46
CA GLY A 22 0.59 -3.85 -15.21
C GLY A 22 -0.91 -3.92 -15.17
N GLN A 23 -1.43 -5.08 -15.48
CA GLN A 23 -2.85 -5.38 -15.46
C GLN A 23 -3.09 -6.71 -14.78
N ILE A 24 -4.15 -6.79 -13.99
CA ILE A 24 -4.62 -8.02 -13.39
C ILE A 24 -6.06 -8.26 -13.83
N ILE A 25 -6.32 -9.46 -14.30
CA ILE A 25 -7.66 -9.92 -14.65
C ILE A 25 -7.94 -11.19 -13.87
N MET A 26 -9.05 -11.21 -13.16
CA MET A 26 -9.56 -12.39 -12.48
C MET A 26 -10.81 -12.90 -13.20
N ARG A 27 -10.81 -14.17 -13.55
CA ARG A 27 -11.88 -14.83 -14.29
C ARG A 27 -12.41 -16.02 -13.52
N ASP A 28 -13.68 -16.31 -13.66
CA ASP A 28 -14.25 -17.59 -13.23
C ASP A 28 -13.61 -18.73 -14.05
N ALA A 29 -13.03 -19.72 -13.38
CA ALA A 29 -12.31 -20.80 -14.04
C ALA A 29 -13.23 -21.73 -14.86
N ALA A 30 -14.54 -21.76 -14.55
CA ALA A 30 -15.48 -22.65 -15.21
C ALA A 30 -16.00 -22.07 -16.54
N ASN A 31 -16.18 -20.75 -16.64
CA ASN A 31 -16.83 -20.12 -17.80
C ASN A 31 -16.03 -18.97 -18.42
N GLY A 32 -14.89 -18.60 -17.83
CA GLY A 32 -14.01 -17.52 -18.31
C GLY A 32 -14.54 -16.10 -18.13
N SER A 33 -15.69 -15.91 -17.47
CA SER A 33 -16.26 -14.58 -17.24
C SER A 33 -15.36 -13.73 -16.34
N VAL A 34 -15.22 -12.45 -16.65
CA VAL A 34 -14.41 -11.52 -15.85
C VAL A 34 -15.13 -11.21 -14.55
N ILE A 35 -14.50 -11.56 -13.43
CA ILE A 35 -14.95 -11.25 -12.07
C ILE A 35 -14.41 -9.89 -11.62
N TYR A 36 -13.14 -9.64 -11.94
CA TYR A 36 -12.43 -8.44 -11.48
C TYR A 36 -11.31 -8.05 -12.45
N LYS A 37 -11.09 -6.76 -12.57
CA LYS A 37 -10.04 -6.20 -13.39
C LYS A 37 -9.43 -4.98 -12.70
N THR A 38 -8.11 -4.93 -12.64
CA THR A 38 -7.40 -3.78 -12.10
C THR A 38 -6.08 -3.56 -12.84
N SER A 39 -5.51 -2.39 -12.71
CA SER A 39 -4.16 -2.11 -13.17
C SER A 39 -3.27 -1.65 -12.02
N PHE A 40 -1.98 -1.77 -12.20
CA PHE A 40 -0.98 -1.36 -11.24
C PHE A 40 0.23 -0.74 -11.94
N SER A 41 1.00 0.02 -11.17
CA SER A 41 2.36 0.43 -11.49
C SER A 41 3.30 -0.18 -10.44
N SER A 42 4.57 -0.34 -10.77
CA SER A 42 5.55 -0.90 -9.84
C SER A 42 6.83 -0.07 -9.84
N LEU A 43 7.60 -0.17 -8.76
CA LEU A 43 8.92 0.45 -8.64
C LEU A 43 9.91 -0.05 -9.72
N PHE A 44 9.65 -1.20 -10.33
CA PHE A 44 10.47 -1.72 -11.43
C PHE A 44 10.58 -0.73 -12.59
N GLN A 45 9.52 0.02 -12.90
CA GLN A 45 9.53 1.00 -13.99
C GLN A 45 10.47 2.17 -13.69
N GLU A 46 10.44 2.69 -12.46
CA GLU A 46 11.33 3.77 -12.04
C GLU A 46 12.78 3.28 -11.99
N TRP A 47 12.99 2.08 -11.48
CA TRP A 47 14.32 1.48 -11.45
C TRP A 47 14.93 1.30 -12.84
N LEU A 48 14.13 0.98 -13.87
CA LEU A 48 14.60 0.85 -15.26
C LEU A 48 15.23 2.14 -15.82
N GLU A 49 14.89 3.30 -15.26
CA GLU A 49 15.48 4.59 -15.63
C GLU A 49 16.88 4.81 -15.01
N THR A 50 17.30 3.96 -14.07
CA THR A 50 18.59 4.07 -13.39
C THR A 50 19.73 3.42 -14.16
N ASP A 51 20.98 3.86 -13.89
CA ASP A 51 22.17 3.22 -14.45
C ASP A 51 22.37 1.79 -13.91
N GLU A 52 21.90 1.51 -12.70
CA GLU A 52 21.94 0.17 -12.09
C GLU A 52 21.21 -0.86 -12.97
N ALA A 53 20.11 -0.49 -13.59
CA ALA A 53 19.33 -1.38 -14.45
C ALA A 53 20.07 -1.88 -15.70
N LYS A 54 21.14 -1.18 -16.10
CA LYS A 54 21.98 -1.57 -17.24
C LYS A 54 23.00 -2.67 -16.87
N ALA A 55 23.29 -2.82 -15.58
CA ALA A 55 24.36 -3.67 -15.07
C ALA A 55 23.89 -4.88 -14.28
N VAL A 56 22.71 -4.80 -13.61
CA VAL A 56 22.22 -5.86 -12.73
C VAL A 56 20.78 -6.24 -13.04
N THR A 57 20.39 -7.45 -12.60
CA THR A 57 18.99 -7.90 -12.59
C THR A 57 18.44 -7.78 -11.19
N LYS A 58 17.24 -7.17 -11.03
CA LYS A 58 16.62 -6.93 -9.73
C LYS A 58 15.17 -7.39 -9.72
N GLY A 59 14.78 -8.02 -8.63
CA GLY A 59 13.39 -8.42 -8.37
C GLY A 59 12.68 -7.38 -7.52
N PHE A 60 11.37 -7.20 -7.76
CA PHE A 60 10.51 -6.31 -6.98
C PHE A 60 9.32 -7.11 -6.45
N GLU A 61 9.12 -7.04 -5.14
CA GLU A 61 7.94 -7.61 -4.50
C GLU A 61 6.70 -6.77 -4.85
N ASN A 62 5.63 -7.45 -5.20
CA ASN A 62 4.33 -6.82 -5.39
C ASN A 62 3.28 -7.62 -4.62
N THR A 63 2.34 -6.92 -4.00
CA THR A 63 1.18 -7.50 -3.32
C THR A 63 -0.08 -6.87 -3.88
N PHE A 64 -1.04 -7.69 -4.27
CA PHE A 64 -2.27 -7.24 -4.89
C PHE A 64 -3.48 -7.63 -4.05
N LEU A 65 -4.39 -6.68 -3.85
CA LEU A 65 -5.69 -6.96 -3.26
C LEU A 65 -6.66 -7.38 -4.35
N LEU A 66 -7.22 -8.57 -4.19
CA LEU A 66 -8.21 -9.13 -5.12
C LEU A 66 -9.46 -9.56 -4.35
N PRO A 67 -10.64 -9.59 -5.00
CA PRO A 67 -11.82 -10.18 -4.41
C PRO A 67 -11.56 -11.63 -4.03
N TYR A 68 -12.01 -12.05 -2.86
CA TYR A 68 -11.97 -13.46 -2.50
C TYR A 68 -12.98 -14.23 -3.38
N PRO A 69 -12.53 -15.18 -4.20
CA PRO A 69 -13.41 -15.92 -5.07
C PRO A 69 -14.27 -16.91 -4.28
N LEU A 70 -15.53 -17.11 -4.69
CA LEU A 70 -16.41 -18.13 -4.11
C LEU A 70 -16.24 -19.50 -4.79
N ARG A 71 -15.57 -19.52 -5.92
CA ARG A 71 -15.28 -20.71 -6.76
C ARG A 71 -13.86 -20.57 -7.31
N PRO A 72 -13.27 -21.63 -7.87
CA PRO A 72 -11.97 -21.52 -8.52
C PRO A 72 -11.95 -20.40 -9.56
N ALA A 73 -10.90 -19.57 -9.51
CA ALA A 73 -10.71 -18.44 -10.40
C ALA A 73 -9.31 -18.44 -11.00
N GLU A 74 -9.19 -18.08 -12.28
CA GLU A 74 -7.91 -17.82 -12.94
C GLU A 74 -7.55 -16.34 -12.77
N ILE A 75 -6.35 -16.08 -12.26
CA ILE A 75 -5.76 -14.75 -12.14
C ILE A 75 -4.70 -14.64 -13.22
N GLU A 76 -4.85 -13.68 -14.12
CA GLU A 76 -3.87 -13.34 -15.14
C GLU A 76 -3.21 -12.01 -14.79
N ILE A 77 -1.88 -12.00 -14.65
CA ILE A 77 -1.07 -10.80 -14.41
C ILE A 77 -0.27 -10.54 -15.68
N THR A 78 -0.39 -9.34 -16.23
CA THR A 78 0.27 -8.93 -17.46
C THR A 78 1.10 -7.68 -17.24
N LEU A 79 2.34 -7.69 -17.69
CA LEU A 79 3.22 -6.52 -17.74
C LEU A 79 3.24 -5.95 -19.15
N LEU A 80 3.08 -4.65 -19.25
CA LEU A 80 2.99 -3.91 -20.51
C LEU A 80 4.16 -2.95 -20.66
N ASP A 81 4.64 -2.77 -21.90
CA ASP A 81 5.57 -1.71 -22.21
C ASP A 81 4.86 -0.33 -22.36
N PRO A 82 5.59 0.78 -22.52
CA PRO A 82 4.99 2.10 -22.75
C PRO A 82 4.07 2.17 -23.98
N ARG A 83 4.25 1.28 -24.95
CA ARG A 83 3.41 1.16 -26.15
C ARG A 83 2.23 0.20 -25.97
N ARG A 84 2.03 -0.29 -24.73
CA ARG A 84 0.95 -1.22 -24.36
C ARG A 84 1.09 -2.63 -24.95
N ASN A 85 2.27 -3.00 -25.45
CA ASN A 85 2.52 -4.39 -25.84
C ASN A 85 2.80 -5.25 -24.61
N VAL A 86 2.31 -6.49 -24.62
CA VAL A 86 2.58 -7.46 -23.57
C VAL A 86 4.07 -7.84 -23.59
N ARG A 87 4.75 -7.65 -22.46
CA ARG A 87 6.13 -8.05 -22.25
C ARG A 87 6.26 -9.34 -21.46
N ALA A 88 5.39 -9.53 -20.50
CA ALA A 88 5.30 -10.77 -19.73
C ALA A 88 3.87 -11.00 -19.29
N SER A 89 3.49 -12.25 -19.14
CA SER A 89 2.24 -12.62 -18.50
C SER A 89 2.43 -13.87 -17.64
N MET A 90 1.64 -13.95 -16.59
CA MET A 90 1.57 -15.12 -15.70
C MET A 90 0.11 -15.41 -15.41
N LYS A 91 -0.22 -16.68 -15.37
CA LYS A 91 -1.54 -17.17 -14.96
C LYS A 91 -1.40 -18.03 -13.71
N HIS A 92 -2.33 -17.86 -12.80
CA HIS A 92 -2.40 -18.63 -11.56
C HIS A 92 -3.86 -18.93 -11.24
N THR A 93 -4.15 -20.20 -10.96
CA THR A 93 -5.49 -20.60 -10.52
C THR A 93 -5.55 -20.63 -9.01
N VAL A 94 -6.54 -19.92 -8.46
CA VAL A 94 -6.82 -19.89 -7.02
C VAL A 94 -8.09 -20.67 -6.75
N SER A 95 -8.02 -21.66 -5.86
CA SER A 95 -9.18 -22.33 -5.29
C SER A 95 -9.45 -21.80 -3.89
N PRO A 96 -10.70 -21.49 -3.51
CA PRO A 96 -11.04 -21.08 -2.14
C PRO A 96 -10.66 -22.11 -1.07
N ASP A 97 -10.61 -23.38 -1.46
CA ASP A 97 -10.33 -24.51 -0.57
C ASP A 97 -8.84 -24.91 -0.56
N ASP A 98 -7.96 -24.09 -1.18
CA ASP A 98 -6.53 -24.36 -1.20
C ASP A 98 -5.93 -24.25 0.21
N ILE A 99 -5.28 -25.32 0.67
CA ILE A 99 -4.65 -25.42 1.98
C ILE A 99 -3.49 -24.43 2.18
N LEU A 100 -2.95 -23.87 1.09
CA LEU A 100 -1.90 -22.86 1.12
C LEU A 100 -2.42 -21.45 1.41
N ILE A 101 -3.74 -21.26 1.43
CA ILE A 101 -4.34 -19.97 1.76
C ILE A 101 -4.26 -19.72 3.26
N HIS A 102 -3.44 -18.75 3.66
CA HIS A 102 -3.34 -18.32 5.04
C HIS A 102 -4.46 -17.32 5.37
N GLN A 103 -5.33 -17.68 6.33
CA GLN A 103 -6.35 -16.77 6.87
C GLN A 103 -5.71 -15.81 7.86
N LYS A 104 -5.59 -14.53 7.49
CA LYS A 104 -5.06 -13.46 8.35
C LYS A 104 -6.16 -12.50 8.79
N GLY A 105 -5.90 -11.73 9.86
CA GLY A 105 -6.83 -10.71 10.35
C GLY A 105 -8.07 -11.25 11.06
N THR A 106 -8.03 -12.50 11.53
CA THR A 106 -9.12 -13.12 12.29
C THR A 106 -8.78 -13.30 13.78
N ALA A 107 -7.56 -13.76 14.08
CA ALA A 107 -7.11 -14.03 15.45
C ALA A 107 -6.23 -12.89 16.03
N HIS A 108 -5.42 -12.29 15.19
CA HIS A 108 -4.50 -11.22 15.57
C HIS A 108 -4.66 -10.05 14.60
N ILE A 109 -5.37 -9.01 15.05
CA ILE A 109 -5.49 -7.74 14.34
C ILE A 109 -4.52 -6.77 14.99
N THR A 110 -3.72 -6.09 14.18
CA THR A 110 -2.77 -5.08 14.67
C THR A 110 -3.51 -4.01 15.48
N PRO A 111 -3.00 -3.57 16.65
CA PRO A 111 -3.62 -2.52 17.43
C PRO A 111 -3.82 -1.26 16.57
N HIS A 112 -5.01 -0.69 16.63
CA HIS A 112 -5.37 0.44 15.80
C HIS A 112 -6.40 1.34 16.47
N LYS A 113 -6.48 2.58 16.00
CA LYS A 113 -7.43 3.59 16.50
C LYS A 113 -7.98 4.38 15.32
N TYR A 114 -9.29 4.53 15.23
CA TYR A 114 -9.89 5.45 14.26
C TYR A 114 -9.66 6.90 14.69
N LEU A 115 -9.06 7.69 13.82
CA LEU A 115 -8.88 9.15 13.95
C LEU A 115 -10.09 9.89 13.38
N LEU A 116 -10.69 9.34 12.34
CA LEU A 116 -11.92 9.82 11.73
C LEU A 116 -12.76 8.63 11.29
N GLN A 117 -14.03 8.61 11.65
CA GLN A 117 -14.99 7.61 11.21
C GLN A 117 -16.28 8.29 10.76
N SER A 118 -16.34 8.61 9.48
CA SER A 118 -17.48 9.36 8.91
C SER A 118 -18.64 8.46 8.50
N GLY A 119 -18.40 7.18 8.27
CA GLY A 119 -19.46 6.28 7.86
C GLY A 119 -19.03 4.82 7.67
N ASN A 120 -19.90 4.08 6.99
CA ASN A 120 -19.63 2.67 6.69
C ASN A 120 -18.51 2.57 5.63
N THR A 121 -17.58 1.64 5.84
CA THR A 121 -16.49 1.29 4.92
C THR A 121 -16.97 0.96 3.49
N ALA A 122 -18.25 0.59 3.31
CA ALA A 122 -18.85 0.40 2.00
C ALA A 122 -19.20 1.70 1.27
N LYS A 123 -19.08 2.87 1.90
CA LYS A 123 -19.48 4.17 1.35
C LYS A 123 -18.43 5.27 1.57
N CYS A 124 -17.38 4.96 2.30
CA CYS A 124 -16.28 5.87 2.60
C CYS A 124 -14.98 5.33 2.03
N ILE A 125 -14.05 6.20 1.78
CA ILE A 125 -12.67 5.87 1.44
C ILE A 125 -11.95 5.60 2.75
N ASP A 126 -11.46 4.38 2.93
CA ASP A 126 -10.72 3.98 4.13
C ASP A 126 -9.22 4.18 3.94
N VAL A 127 -8.62 5.06 4.73
CA VAL A 127 -7.19 5.36 4.70
C VAL A 127 -6.54 4.86 5.98
N ALA A 128 -5.52 4.03 5.84
CA ALA A 128 -4.72 3.55 6.95
C ALA A 128 -3.39 4.32 7.06
N ILE A 129 -3.10 4.84 8.25
CA ILE A 129 -1.82 5.46 8.60
C ILE A 129 -1.05 4.45 9.45
N LEU A 130 0.10 3.97 8.98
CA LEU A 130 0.93 2.98 9.66
C LEU A 130 2.15 3.63 10.28
N ALA A 131 2.51 3.15 11.49
CA ALA A 131 3.73 3.56 12.16
C ALA A 131 4.96 2.92 11.52
N GLU A 132 5.99 3.73 11.23
CA GLU A 132 7.29 3.28 10.73
C GLU A 132 8.41 3.97 11.49
N GLY A 133 9.30 3.19 12.11
CA GLY A 133 10.38 3.74 12.93
C GLY A 133 9.95 4.24 14.32
N TYR A 134 8.75 3.90 14.77
CA TYR A 134 8.33 4.12 16.16
C TYR A 134 8.47 2.83 16.95
N THR A 135 9.18 2.88 18.08
CA THR A 135 9.29 1.74 19.01
C THR A 135 7.97 1.51 19.76
N PRO A 136 7.80 0.37 20.46
CA PRO A 136 6.61 0.16 21.31
C PRO A 136 6.36 1.29 22.31
N GLU A 137 7.42 1.88 22.88
CA GLU A 137 7.37 2.98 23.83
C GLU A 137 6.94 4.29 23.18
N GLU A 138 7.22 4.45 21.88
CA GLU A 138 6.89 5.64 21.09
C GLU A 138 5.48 5.58 20.44
N MET A 139 4.73 4.50 20.64
CA MET A 139 3.38 4.39 20.08
C MET A 139 2.43 5.52 20.50
N PRO A 140 2.48 6.06 21.73
CA PRO A 140 1.68 7.26 22.07
C PRO A 140 2.02 8.47 21.18
N VAL A 141 3.31 8.71 20.90
CA VAL A 141 3.78 9.77 20.00
C VAL A 141 3.28 9.54 18.59
N PHE A 142 3.39 8.30 18.09
CA PHE A 142 2.82 7.94 16.78
C PHE A 142 1.34 8.32 16.64
N TYR A 143 0.52 8.04 17.66
CA TYR A 143 -0.91 8.37 17.58
C TYR A 143 -1.17 9.89 17.57
N GLU A 144 -0.35 10.67 18.26
CA GLU A 144 -0.38 12.13 18.22
C GLU A 144 0.01 12.65 16.83
N ASP A 145 1.11 12.15 16.29
CA ASP A 145 1.61 12.51 14.95
C ASP A 145 0.61 12.13 13.85
N ALA A 146 0.01 10.94 13.95
CA ALA A 146 -1.01 10.49 13.01
C ALA A 146 -2.28 11.37 13.09
N ALA A 147 -2.65 11.86 14.27
CA ALA A 147 -3.76 12.79 14.43
C ALA A 147 -3.46 14.14 13.76
N ILE A 148 -2.25 14.69 13.94
CA ILE A 148 -1.82 15.93 13.30
C ILE A 148 -1.77 15.76 11.77
N ALA A 149 -1.25 14.63 11.27
CA ALA A 149 -1.25 14.32 9.84
C ALA A 149 -2.67 14.26 9.26
N CYS A 150 -3.60 13.65 10.00
CA CYS A 150 -5.02 13.60 9.64
C CYS A 150 -5.64 15.00 9.57
N GLU A 151 -5.39 15.85 10.58
CA GLU A 151 -5.88 17.23 10.61
C GLU A 151 -5.31 18.05 9.45
N SER A 152 -4.02 17.92 9.18
CA SER A 152 -3.33 18.60 8.10
C SER A 152 -3.90 18.20 6.73
N LEU A 153 -4.21 16.93 6.50
CA LEU A 153 -4.84 16.47 5.28
C LEU A 153 -6.16 17.19 5.03
N PHE A 154 -7.01 17.29 6.05
CA PHE A 154 -8.31 17.94 5.94
C PHE A 154 -8.28 19.47 6.12
N ALA A 155 -7.12 20.07 6.32
CA ALA A 155 -6.94 21.51 6.26
C ALA A 155 -7.00 22.06 4.82
N HIS A 156 -6.75 21.20 3.82
CA HIS A 156 -6.62 21.59 2.41
C HIS A 156 -7.77 21.06 1.54
N GLU A 157 -8.13 21.81 0.49
CA GLU A 157 -9.04 21.33 -0.54
C GLU A 157 -8.31 20.38 -1.53
N PRO A 158 -8.98 19.37 -2.06
CA PRO A 158 -10.42 19.06 -1.95
C PRO A 158 -10.81 18.24 -0.71
N PHE A 159 -9.86 17.82 0.10
CA PHE A 159 -10.09 16.90 1.24
C PHE A 159 -11.01 17.52 2.29
N ARG A 160 -10.88 18.84 2.53
CA ARG A 160 -11.72 19.56 3.49
C ARG A 160 -13.21 19.40 3.19
N SER A 161 -13.62 19.70 1.98
CA SER A 161 -15.03 19.60 1.55
C SER A 161 -15.51 18.14 1.45
N MET A 162 -14.59 17.20 1.26
CA MET A 162 -14.88 15.78 1.11
C MET A 162 -14.73 14.98 2.41
N LYS A 163 -14.38 15.59 3.53
CA LYS A 163 -14.05 14.92 4.81
C LYS A 163 -15.08 13.85 5.23
N LYS A 164 -16.36 14.10 5.00
CA LYS A 164 -17.45 13.16 5.31
C LYS A 164 -17.43 11.85 4.53
N HIS A 165 -16.58 11.74 3.51
CA HIS A 165 -16.42 10.54 2.68
C HIS A 165 -15.19 9.71 3.05
N PHE A 166 -14.50 10.05 4.13
CA PHE A 166 -13.30 9.36 4.57
C PHE A 166 -13.47 8.73 5.95
N ASN A 167 -12.86 7.56 6.12
CA ASN A 167 -12.48 7.02 7.41
C ASN A 167 -10.96 6.97 7.47
N ILE A 168 -10.38 7.35 8.61
CA ILE A 168 -8.93 7.34 8.83
C ILE A 168 -8.64 6.49 10.04
N VAL A 169 -7.79 5.48 9.88
CA VAL A 169 -7.35 4.58 10.95
C VAL A 169 -5.84 4.65 11.13
N ALA A 170 -5.38 4.91 12.34
CA ALA A 170 -3.97 4.82 12.73
C ALA A 170 -3.68 3.40 13.22
N VAL A 171 -2.64 2.75 12.66
CA VAL A 171 -2.30 1.35 12.90
C VAL A 171 -0.92 1.28 13.54
N ALA A 172 -0.86 0.76 14.77
CA ALA A 172 0.36 0.65 15.55
C ALA A 172 1.19 -0.56 15.07
N SER A 173 2.15 -0.32 14.21
CA SER A 173 3.15 -1.28 13.75
C SER A 173 4.52 -0.94 14.36
N PRO A 174 4.85 -1.48 15.55
CA PRO A 174 6.07 -1.09 16.25
C PRO A 174 7.31 -1.59 15.53
N SER A 175 8.34 -0.76 15.53
CA SER A 175 9.69 -1.03 15.05
C SER A 175 10.60 -1.44 16.19
N GLU A 176 11.68 -2.19 15.90
CA GLU A 176 12.70 -2.50 16.90
C GLU A 176 13.57 -1.28 17.20
N ASP A 177 13.91 -0.50 16.18
CA ASP A 177 14.72 0.69 16.30
C ASP A 177 13.87 1.96 16.05
N SER A 178 14.17 3.03 16.77
CA SER A 178 13.60 4.36 16.52
C SER A 178 14.23 5.00 15.29
N GLY A 179 13.42 5.69 14.48
CA GLY A 179 13.85 6.30 13.23
C GLY A 179 13.82 5.35 12.04
N VAL A 180 14.20 5.85 10.87
CA VAL A 180 14.26 5.08 9.61
C VAL A 180 15.68 5.07 9.05
N SER A 181 15.98 4.13 8.15
CA SER A 181 17.32 4.01 7.58
C SER A 181 17.67 5.18 6.66
N VAL A 182 18.87 5.73 6.84
CA VAL A 182 19.45 6.81 6.04
C VAL A 182 20.78 6.34 5.45
N PRO A 183 20.78 5.58 4.34
CA PRO A 183 21.96 4.93 3.78
C PRO A 183 23.12 5.89 3.48
N ARG A 184 22.85 7.13 3.04
CA ARG A 184 23.88 8.16 2.78
C ARG A 184 24.69 8.54 4.01
N LEU A 185 24.13 8.34 5.23
CA LEU A 185 24.81 8.55 6.51
C LEU A 185 25.39 7.25 7.09
N GLY A 186 25.21 6.11 6.42
CA GLY A 186 25.58 4.81 6.93
C GLY A 186 24.65 4.29 8.04
N GLU A 187 23.50 4.91 8.24
CA GLU A 187 22.54 4.56 9.27
C GLU A 187 21.54 3.51 8.77
N TRP A 188 21.50 2.39 9.47
CA TRP A 188 20.58 1.30 9.20
C TRP A 188 19.75 0.99 10.42
N LYS A 189 18.41 0.90 10.26
CA LYS A 189 17.43 0.69 11.31
C LYS A 189 16.57 -0.53 11.01
N ARG A 190 16.22 -1.28 12.04
CA ARG A 190 15.29 -2.42 11.96
C ARG A 190 13.90 -1.92 12.25
N THR A 191 13.20 -1.56 11.21
CA THR A 191 11.86 -0.98 11.31
C THR A 191 10.79 -1.95 10.81
N ALA A 192 9.53 -1.66 11.11
CA ALA A 192 8.38 -2.52 10.80
C ALA A 192 8.31 -2.90 9.32
N PHE A 193 8.63 -1.96 8.43
CA PHE A 193 8.56 -2.13 6.98
C PHE A 193 9.90 -1.96 6.27
N SER A 194 11.00 -1.80 7.02
CA SER A 194 12.34 -1.58 6.47
C SER A 194 12.42 -0.42 5.48
N SER A 195 11.71 0.66 5.76
CA SER A 195 11.75 1.87 4.92
C SER A 195 13.13 2.52 4.99
N HIS A 196 13.58 3.03 3.85
CA HIS A 196 14.88 3.69 3.75
C HIS A 196 14.84 4.85 2.77
N PHE A 197 15.64 5.86 3.06
CA PHE A 197 15.97 6.93 2.12
C PHE A 197 16.90 6.45 1.01
N SER A 198 17.27 7.34 0.12
CA SER A 198 18.20 7.09 -0.99
C SER A 198 17.72 6.01 -1.97
N THR A 199 16.41 5.80 -2.08
CA THR A 199 15.84 4.92 -3.09
C THR A 199 16.20 5.44 -4.48
N PHE A 200 16.72 4.55 -5.34
CA PHE A 200 17.21 4.88 -6.68
C PHE A 200 18.18 6.07 -6.71
N TYR A 201 19.04 6.16 -5.66
CA TYR A 201 20.07 7.20 -5.52
C TYR A 201 19.53 8.63 -5.30
N SER A 202 18.25 8.77 -5.00
CA SER A 202 17.63 10.06 -4.62
C SER A 202 17.57 10.19 -3.11
N ASP A 203 18.29 11.14 -2.55
CA ASP A 203 18.42 11.33 -1.08
C ASP A 203 17.09 11.55 -0.38
N ARG A 204 16.12 12.14 -1.07
CA ARG A 204 14.80 12.45 -0.52
C ARG A 204 13.75 11.37 -0.76
N TYR A 205 14.09 10.35 -1.55
CA TYR A 205 13.11 9.32 -1.91
C TYR A 205 13.10 8.23 -0.84
N LEU A 206 12.05 8.27 -0.01
CA LEU A 206 11.79 7.28 1.04
C LEU A 206 10.81 6.23 0.52
N THR A 207 11.22 4.99 0.49
CA THR A 207 10.37 3.86 0.10
C THR A 207 10.64 2.62 0.92
N THR A 208 9.82 1.60 0.72
CA THR A 208 10.06 0.25 1.23
C THR A 208 9.86 -0.79 0.14
N SER A 209 10.65 -1.85 0.19
CA SER A 209 10.47 -3.06 -0.63
C SER A 209 9.64 -4.15 0.08
N ARG A 210 9.23 -3.94 1.33
CA ARG A 210 8.49 -4.92 2.16
C ARG A 210 6.98 -4.77 2.04
N VAL A 211 6.46 -4.79 0.81
CA VAL A 211 5.03 -4.54 0.52
C VAL A 211 4.12 -5.55 1.20
N LYS A 212 4.53 -6.82 1.24
CA LYS A 212 3.76 -7.87 1.93
C LYS A 212 3.62 -7.58 3.42
N SER A 213 4.66 -7.11 4.09
CA SER A 213 4.62 -6.80 5.53
C SER A 213 3.61 -5.69 5.84
N ILE A 214 3.46 -4.70 4.97
CA ILE A 214 2.46 -3.65 5.09
C ILE A 214 1.05 -4.24 5.04
N HIS A 215 0.76 -5.07 4.04
CA HIS A 215 -0.55 -5.71 3.93
C HIS A 215 -0.83 -6.71 5.07
N ASP A 216 0.20 -7.38 5.57
CA ASP A 216 0.08 -8.27 6.73
C ASP A 216 -0.28 -7.48 8.00
N ALA A 217 0.31 -6.30 8.21
CA ALA A 217 -0.03 -5.41 9.33
C ALA A 217 -1.46 -4.88 9.25
N LEU A 218 -2.00 -4.73 8.05
CA LEU A 218 -3.38 -4.27 7.79
C LEU A 218 -4.40 -5.40 7.73
N ALA A 219 -4.00 -6.65 7.94
CA ALA A 219 -4.92 -7.77 7.86
C ALA A 219 -6.06 -7.66 8.88
N GLY A 220 -7.30 -7.66 8.40
CA GLY A 220 -8.51 -7.49 9.22
C GLY A 220 -8.94 -6.03 9.46
N ILE A 221 -8.15 -5.06 9.04
CA ILE A 221 -8.47 -3.62 9.09
C ILE A 221 -8.93 -3.19 7.69
N PRO A 222 -10.03 -2.48 7.53
CA PRO A 222 -10.44 -1.93 6.23
C PRO A 222 -9.50 -0.82 5.78
N TYR A 223 -9.07 -0.87 4.53
CA TYR A 223 -8.28 0.19 3.88
C TYR A 223 -8.35 0.11 2.36
N GLU A 224 -8.16 1.23 1.70
CA GLU A 224 -7.98 1.38 0.26
C GLU A 224 -6.70 2.13 -0.06
N HIS A 225 -6.35 3.10 0.80
CA HIS A 225 -5.12 3.86 0.69
C HIS A 225 -4.27 3.71 1.95
N ILE A 226 -2.97 3.76 1.75
CA ILE A 226 -1.99 3.56 2.81
C ILE A 226 -1.08 4.77 2.88
N ILE A 227 -0.93 5.30 4.09
CA ILE A 227 0.08 6.29 4.44
C ILE A 227 1.03 5.62 5.42
N ILE A 228 2.32 5.60 5.12
CA ILE A 228 3.36 5.17 6.03
C ILE A 228 3.95 6.43 6.67
N LEU A 229 3.70 6.62 7.95
CA LEU A 229 4.20 7.75 8.72
C LEU A 229 5.54 7.39 9.34
N ALA A 230 6.59 8.01 8.84
CA ALA A 230 7.97 7.71 9.24
C ALA A 230 8.43 8.63 10.39
N ASN A 231 8.95 8.03 11.44
CA ASN A 231 9.57 8.74 12.58
C ASN A 231 10.96 9.25 12.18
N THR A 232 11.02 10.43 11.59
CA THR A 232 12.28 11.02 11.14
C THR A 232 12.19 12.53 10.97
N GLU A 233 13.30 13.23 11.20
CA GLU A 233 13.44 14.66 10.91
C GLU A 233 14.01 14.91 9.51
N GLU A 234 14.49 13.88 8.82
CA GLU A 234 15.00 13.98 7.45
C GLU A 234 13.89 14.32 6.48
N TYR A 235 14.10 15.35 5.67
CA TYR A 235 13.13 15.78 4.68
C TYR A 235 13.07 14.82 3.47
N GLY A 236 11.90 14.33 3.16
CA GLY A 236 11.66 13.49 1.99
C GLY A 236 10.28 12.85 2.01
N GLY A 237 10.13 11.82 1.23
CA GLY A 237 8.90 11.06 1.10
C GLY A 237 8.89 10.29 -0.21
N GLY A 238 7.84 9.56 -0.47
CA GLY A 238 7.68 8.84 -1.72
C GLY A 238 6.26 8.37 -1.92
N GLY A 239 5.79 8.44 -3.16
CA GLY A 239 4.58 7.77 -3.61
C GLY A 239 4.99 6.45 -4.25
N ILE A 240 4.54 5.34 -3.70
CA ILE A 240 4.84 4.01 -4.21
C ILE A 240 3.52 3.37 -4.62
N TYR A 241 3.46 2.81 -5.82
CA TYR A 241 2.23 2.22 -6.33
C TYR A 241 1.05 3.23 -6.32
N ASN A 242 -0.12 2.82 -6.76
CA ASN A 242 -1.28 3.72 -6.83
C ASN A 242 -1.94 4.03 -5.48
N SER A 243 -1.46 3.44 -4.39
CA SER A 243 -2.16 3.49 -3.10
C SER A 243 -1.26 3.70 -1.88
N TYR A 244 0.04 3.94 -2.09
CA TYR A 244 1.00 4.09 -1.00
C TYR A 244 1.65 5.46 -1.03
N THR A 245 1.79 6.05 0.14
CA THR A 245 2.55 7.29 0.33
C THR A 245 3.36 7.16 1.61
N CYS A 246 4.67 7.41 1.53
CA CYS A 246 5.50 7.63 2.70
C CYS A 246 5.52 9.13 2.99
N LEU A 247 5.05 9.53 4.16
CA LEU A 247 5.04 10.90 4.63
C LEU A 247 6.00 11.06 5.80
N LEU A 248 6.57 12.24 5.91
CA LEU A 248 7.31 12.69 7.07
C LEU A 248 6.42 13.58 7.93
N TYR A 249 6.55 13.43 9.24
CA TYR A 249 5.85 14.27 10.19
C TYR A 249 6.29 15.75 10.11
N THR A 250 7.56 15.99 9.82
CA THR A 250 8.18 17.32 9.82
C THR A 250 8.38 17.89 8.43
N SER A 251 7.42 17.78 7.53
CA SER A 251 7.50 18.56 6.29
C SER A 251 7.08 20.01 6.58
N PRO A 252 8.01 20.97 6.76
CA PRO A 252 7.62 22.36 6.65
C PRO A 252 7.14 22.56 5.23
N SER A 253 5.86 22.86 5.09
CA SER A 253 5.35 23.38 3.83
C SER A 253 6.17 24.63 3.48
N PRO A 254 6.71 24.75 2.26
CA PRO A 254 7.39 25.98 1.84
C PRO A 254 6.42 27.14 1.81
#